data_53e0ed1c99ee97d41664631cde2c2979
#
_entry.id   53e0ed1c99ee97d41664631cde2c2979
#
_cell.length_a   1.000
_cell.length_b   1.000
_cell.length_c   1.000
_cell.angle_alpha   90.00
_cell.angle_beta   90.00
_cell.angle_gamma   90.00
#
_symmetry.space_group_name_H-M   'P 1'
#
loop_
_entity.id
_entity.type
_entity.pdbx_description
1 polymer ?
#
loop_
_entity_poly.entity_id
_entity_poly.type
_entity_poly.pdbx_seq_one_letter_code
_entity_poly.pdbx_strand_id
1 'polypeptide(L)'
;MQSKHNQPCGLGDIAVSELVLQLDAAAAEERYSVFWCNVGDAGKHAVANFMADVCQTGKVVALTQLADNRVFLMVKAGVQTGDLNASLYQEQVVPIKTHWSELDDYVALRLLFNSCSQFEGIEDEVPNDTGHLYVISAKGARRDAVESDGRGPAKIETVEIVIDEDCTFDLKIRTFTKRRVLIGRAQGDEKEIEKIKSQVGYRLSPVATMVLAHEQKDEYILRRAKGDKPSKRRDLTFSAQADKVAYTKKGILYRELQILERRYSDFARVTLAEYPRKSFYEVLKGDEYARVVAERMVGRRIVASAARDGLAGVARQLVDRLHDSSWGVYASYGGRTVGSQALNIVVVPNEVAEDDGYALHAGVVEQHVTPDVCEPLFKAAPKQKDRNAQEAILGAMLKELLVKQDVVDGRVTAFDLDALGIESVTVCGLVDVPHKEKDKIELDSRIATLAIGANGGMRYASHSAEDGPEDEMELDLLTADGKLDKGAYVFDVRSGGRSMLARVRDTGLTTFSNNFMVLVGEHQLAGKAGRKKKFFESYNSPYYGIGTFERAGKTCYFVGVNNGTQEDMATAIHVRSIEMLDGDDLSELLVQLANIGLSRYKAPSVWPIPVKYLNECAAREGAVGDGDECS
;
A
#
# COMPACT_ATOMS: atom_id res chain seq x y z
N MET A 1 0.38 23.11 -20.78
CA MET A 1 -0.46 22.03 -21.36
C MET A 1 -1.80 22.06 -20.66
N GLN A 2 -2.84 22.52 -21.33
CA GLN A 2 -4.19 22.55 -20.77
C GLN A 2 -4.67 21.11 -20.64
N SER A 3 -4.94 20.68 -19.41
CA SER A 3 -5.72 19.46 -19.18
C SER A 3 -7.11 19.70 -19.80
N LYS A 4 -7.49 18.90 -20.80
CA LYS A 4 -8.85 18.93 -21.29
C LYS A 4 -9.76 18.51 -20.13
N HIS A 5 -10.54 19.45 -19.63
CA HIS A 5 -11.68 19.17 -18.76
C HIS A 5 -12.66 18.33 -19.59
N ASN A 6 -12.61 17.02 -19.44
CA ASN A 6 -13.68 16.19 -19.97
C ASN A 6 -14.85 16.29 -19.00
N GLN A 7 -16.02 16.66 -19.54
CA GLN A 7 -17.28 16.59 -18.80
C GLN A 7 -17.38 15.24 -18.07
N PRO A 8 -17.97 15.22 -16.88
CA PRO A 8 -18.11 13.97 -16.14
C PRO A 8 -18.87 12.98 -17.03
N CYS A 9 -18.17 11.98 -17.56
CA CYS A 9 -18.84 10.77 -17.98
C CYS A 9 -19.68 10.34 -16.79
N GLY A 10 -20.95 10.02 -16.97
CA GLY A 10 -21.90 9.63 -15.92
C GLY A 10 -21.49 8.32 -15.23
N LEU A 11 -20.37 8.37 -14.59
CA LEU A 11 -19.73 7.27 -13.86
C LEU A 11 -20.22 7.40 -12.43
N GLY A 12 -20.86 6.36 -11.94
CA GLY A 12 -21.47 6.29 -10.62
C GLY A 12 -20.48 6.52 -9.48
N ASP A 13 -20.95 6.36 -8.26
CA ASP A 13 -20.21 6.54 -7.03
C ASP A 13 -18.96 5.67 -6.98
N ILE A 14 -17.97 6.10 -6.23
CA ILE A 14 -16.75 5.34 -6.01
C ILE A 14 -16.80 4.64 -4.66
N ALA A 15 -16.63 3.33 -4.67
CA ALA A 15 -16.50 2.54 -3.45
C ALA A 15 -15.04 2.59 -2.95
N VAL A 16 -14.85 2.67 -1.65
CA VAL A 16 -13.55 2.67 -0.99
C VAL A 16 -13.44 1.57 0.07
N SER A 17 -12.22 1.32 0.57
CA SER A 17 -11.96 0.35 1.65
C SER A 17 -12.39 0.88 3.02
N GLU A 18 -13.64 1.26 3.13
CA GLU A 18 -14.31 1.70 4.34
C GLU A 18 -15.65 0.96 4.43
N LEU A 19 -15.99 0.48 5.61
CA LEU A 19 -17.24 -0.24 5.86
C LEU A 19 -18.27 0.69 6.50
N VAL A 20 -19.50 0.56 6.05
CA VAL A 20 -20.65 1.23 6.66
C VAL A 20 -21.51 0.16 7.33
N LEU A 21 -21.75 0.33 8.61
CA LEU A 21 -22.62 -0.51 9.42
C LEU A 21 -23.97 0.20 9.64
N GLN A 22 -25.05 -0.46 9.27
CA GLN A 22 -26.40 -0.11 9.68
C GLN A 22 -26.84 -1.18 10.67
N LEU A 23 -26.99 -0.81 11.95
CA LEU A 23 -27.27 -1.72 13.06
C LEU A 23 -28.58 -1.36 13.75
N ASP A 24 -29.50 -2.32 13.84
CA ASP A 24 -30.60 -2.29 14.78
C ASP A 24 -30.15 -2.96 16.09
N ALA A 25 -29.69 -2.13 17.03
CA ALA A 25 -29.16 -2.61 18.30
C ALA A 25 -30.20 -3.41 19.13
N ALA A 26 -31.47 -3.03 19.07
CA ALA A 26 -32.52 -3.72 19.80
C ALA A 26 -32.75 -5.13 19.23
N ALA A 27 -32.87 -5.26 17.92
CA ALA A 27 -33.00 -6.56 17.27
C ALA A 27 -31.72 -7.42 17.43
N ALA A 28 -30.54 -6.81 17.47
CA ALA A 28 -29.30 -7.52 17.77
C ALA A 28 -29.28 -8.10 19.17
N GLU A 29 -29.78 -7.36 20.20
CA GLU A 29 -29.85 -7.79 21.59
C GLU A 29 -30.83 -8.96 21.81
N GLU A 30 -31.86 -9.09 20.98
CA GLU A 30 -32.77 -10.24 21.01
C GLU A 30 -32.05 -11.56 20.63
N ARG A 31 -30.99 -11.49 19.82
CA ARG A 31 -30.25 -12.66 19.33
C ARG A 31 -28.91 -12.87 20.02
N TYR A 32 -28.22 -11.79 20.35
CA TYR A 32 -26.86 -11.83 20.87
C TYR A 32 -26.65 -10.82 21.98
N SER A 33 -25.95 -11.25 23.02
CA SER A 33 -25.41 -10.37 24.06
C SER A 33 -23.92 -10.12 23.79
N VAL A 34 -23.44 -8.95 24.17
CA VAL A 34 -22.02 -8.61 24.10
C VAL A 34 -21.46 -8.43 25.50
N PHE A 35 -20.26 -8.96 25.69
CA PHE A 35 -19.47 -8.78 26.90
C PHE A 35 -18.10 -8.29 26.53
N TRP A 36 -17.46 -7.55 27.43
CA TRP A 36 -16.05 -7.23 27.29
C TRP A 36 -15.29 -7.58 28.56
N CYS A 37 -13.99 -7.85 28.39
CA CYS A 37 -13.08 -8.20 29.47
C CYS A 37 -11.77 -7.43 29.26
N ASN A 38 -11.17 -6.97 30.37
CA ASN A 38 -9.79 -6.50 30.34
C ASN A 38 -8.88 -7.61 30.89
N VAL A 39 -8.01 -8.13 30.03
CA VAL A 39 -7.09 -9.21 30.38
C VAL A 39 -5.82 -8.68 31.07
N GLY A 40 -5.66 -7.34 31.13
CA GLY A 40 -4.52 -6.69 31.77
C GLY A 40 -3.19 -6.92 31.05
N ASP A 41 -2.09 -6.57 31.74
CA ASP A 41 -0.72 -6.64 31.18
C ASP A 41 -0.08 -8.04 31.23
N ALA A 42 -0.88 -9.08 31.33
CA ALA A 42 -0.40 -10.47 31.50
C ALA A 42 0.36 -11.03 30.27
N GLY A 43 0.56 -10.22 29.22
CA GLY A 43 1.32 -10.56 28.03
C GLY A 43 0.51 -11.32 26.96
N LYS A 44 1.08 -11.39 25.75
CA LYS A 44 0.38 -11.93 24.55
C LYS A 44 -0.13 -13.37 24.71
N HIS A 45 0.56 -14.20 25.47
CA HIS A 45 0.15 -15.59 25.72
C HIS A 45 -1.07 -15.66 26.66
N ALA A 46 -1.17 -14.78 27.64
CA ALA A 46 -2.30 -14.77 28.56
C ALA A 46 -3.59 -14.40 27.85
N VAL A 47 -3.57 -13.37 26.98
CA VAL A 47 -4.73 -12.99 26.16
C VAL A 47 -5.13 -14.14 25.23
N ALA A 48 -4.17 -14.77 24.54
CA ALA A 48 -4.44 -15.89 23.66
C ALA A 48 -5.04 -17.09 24.42
N ASN A 49 -4.50 -17.42 25.60
CA ASN A 49 -5.03 -18.48 26.44
C ASN A 49 -6.45 -18.17 26.94
N PHE A 50 -6.68 -16.93 27.37
CA PHE A 50 -8.03 -16.49 27.78
C PHE A 50 -9.04 -16.64 26.63
N MET A 51 -8.69 -16.16 25.43
CA MET A 51 -9.57 -16.27 24.26
C MET A 51 -9.88 -17.73 23.92
N ALA A 52 -8.88 -18.59 23.97
CA ALA A 52 -9.04 -20.01 23.71
C ALA A 52 -9.93 -20.68 24.76
N ASP A 53 -9.72 -20.41 26.05
CA ASP A 53 -10.49 -20.98 27.15
C ASP A 53 -11.97 -20.55 27.10
N VAL A 54 -12.25 -19.26 26.90
CA VAL A 54 -13.63 -18.78 26.83
C VAL A 54 -14.38 -19.36 25.61
N CYS A 55 -13.69 -19.59 24.49
CA CYS A 55 -14.28 -20.29 23.34
C CYS A 55 -14.61 -21.76 23.64
N GLN A 56 -13.83 -22.43 24.51
CA GLN A 56 -14.11 -23.82 24.91
C GLN A 56 -15.41 -23.98 25.72
N THR A 57 -15.93 -22.91 26.28
CA THR A 57 -17.27 -22.95 26.94
C THR A 57 -18.39 -23.30 25.97
N GLY A 58 -18.14 -23.15 24.64
CA GLY A 58 -19.14 -23.35 23.58
C GLY A 58 -20.25 -22.30 23.56
N LYS A 59 -20.10 -21.21 24.32
CA LYS A 59 -21.09 -20.12 24.43
C LYS A 59 -20.78 -18.95 23.53
N VAL A 60 -19.48 -18.77 23.17
CA VAL A 60 -18.99 -17.66 22.36
C VAL A 60 -19.27 -17.92 20.88
N VAL A 61 -19.88 -16.93 20.22
CA VAL A 61 -20.15 -16.91 18.79
C VAL A 61 -18.99 -16.25 18.03
N ALA A 62 -18.49 -15.15 18.57
CA ALA A 62 -17.33 -14.43 18.04
C ALA A 62 -16.60 -13.69 19.16
N LEU A 63 -15.35 -13.40 18.94
CA LEU A 63 -14.58 -12.50 19.78
C LEU A 63 -13.64 -11.63 18.95
N THR A 64 -13.25 -10.49 19.54
CA THR A 64 -12.20 -9.63 18.97
C THR A 64 -11.35 -9.03 20.08
N GLN A 65 -10.05 -8.90 19.82
CA GLN A 65 -9.09 -8.24 20.71
C GLN A 65 -8.78 -6.84 20.22
N LEU A 66 -8.75 -5.87 21.15
CA LEU A 66 -8.24 -4.51 20.88
C LEU A 66 -6.78 -4.37 21.33
N ALA A 67 -6.15 -3.27 20.92
CA ALA A 67 -4.74 -3.02 21.19
C ALA A 67 -4.40 -2.89 22.69
N ASP A 68 -5.36 -2.47 23.50
CA ASP A 68 -5.25 -2.28 24.96
C ASP A 68 -5.57 -3.56 25.78
N ASN A 69 -5.53 -4.72 25.14
CA ASN A 69 -5.86 -6.04 25.73
C ASN A 69 -7.32 -6.19 26.18
N ARG A 70 -8.23 -5.31 25.79
CA ARG A 70 -9.66 -5.56 25.89
C ARG A 70 -10.08 -6.62 24.88
N VAL A 71 -10.85 -7.59 25.34
CA VAL A 71 -11.44 -8.64 24.51
C VAL A 71 -12.95 -8.50 24.56
N PHE A 72 -13.58 -8.34 23.41
CA PHE A 72 -15.02 -8.32 23.25
C PHE A 72 -15.51 -9.69 22.81
N LEU A 73 -16.64 -10.13 23.40
CA LEU A 73 -17.24 -11.44 23.18
C LEU A 73 -18.70 -11.26 22.73
N MET A 74 -19.04 -11.82 21.60
CA MET A 74 -20.43 -11.97 21.15
C MET A 74 -20.91 -13.36 21.49
N VAL A 75 -22.02 -13.46 22.20
CA VAL A 75 -22.61 -14.71 22.66
C VAL A 75 -24.10 -14.76 22.34
N LYS A 76 -24.72 -15.94 22.31
CA LYS A 76 -26.17 -16.05 22.14
C LYS A 76 -26.94 -15.37 23.30
N ALA A 77 -28.09 -14.79 22.99
CA ALA A 77 -28.93 -14.17 24.00
C ALA A 77 -29.27 -15.16 25.15
N GLY A 78 -29.32 -14.64 26.38
CA GLY A 78 -29.60 -15.45 27.58
C GLY A 78 -28.34 -16.01 28.27
N VAL A 79 -27.15 -15.95 27.66
CA VAL A 79 -25.91 -16.32 28.34
C VAL A 79 -25.58 -15.30 29.43
N GLN A 80 -25.24 -15.80 30.63
CA GLN A 80 -24.89 -14.98 31.78
C GLN A 80 -23.37 -14.90 31.97
N THR A 81 -22.90 -13.91 32.72
CA THR A 81 -21.47 -13.73 33.04
C THR A 81 -20.84 -15.01 33.59
N GLY A 82 -21.56 -15.73 34.50
CA GLY A 82 -21.08 -16.98 35.09
C GLY A 82 -20.85 -18.11 34.09
N ASP A 83 -21.56 -18.10 32.95
CA ASP A 83 -21.40 -19.10 31.88
C ASP A 83 -20.11 -18.92 31.08
N LEU A 84 -19.50 -17.74 31.19
CA LEU A 84 -18.28 -17.34 30.43
C LEU A 84 -17.01 -17.45 31.29
N ASN A 85 -17.12 -17.94 32.53
CA ASN A 85 -15.96 -18.10 33.39
C ASN A 85 -14.99 -19.13 32.79
N ALA A 86 -13.89 -18.65 32.28
CA ALA A 86 -12.79 -19.47 31.80
C ALA A 86 -12.03 -20.09 32.99
N SER A 87 -11.80 -21.39 32.97
CA SER A 87 -11.30 -22.17 34.10
C SER A 87 -9.95 -21.72 34.65
N LEU A 88 -9.12 -21.11 33.81
CA LEU A 88 -7.75 -20.68 34.16
C LEU A 88 -7.67 -19.24 34.70
N TYR A 89 -8.71 -18.42 34.52
CA TYR A 89 -8.66 -16.98 34.83
C TYR A 89 -9.82 -16.50 35.71
N GLN A 90 -10.52 -17.43 36.36
CA GLN A 90 -11.77 -17.16 37.13
C GLN A 90 -11.64 -16.04 38.17
N GLU A 91 -10.46 -15.81 38.72
CA GLU A 91 -10.25 -14.81 39.77
C GLU A 91 -9.85 -13.42 39.27
N GLN A 92 -9.42 -13.30 38.00
CA GLN A 92 -8.80 -12.07 37.51
C GLN A 92 -9.56 -11.38 36.35
N VAL A 93 -10.37 -12.09 35.57
CA VAL A 93 -11.04 -11.54 34.40
C VAL A 93 -12.53 -11.76 34.48
N VAL A 94 -13.27 -10.70 34.80
CA VAL A 94 -14.72 -10.72 34.89
C VAL A 94 -15.34 -10.14 33.63
N PRO A 95 -16.12 -10.91 32.85
CA PRO A 95 -16.87 -10.38 31.73
C PRO A 95 -17.92 -9.34 32.17
N ILE A 96 -17.87 -8.15 31.56
CA ILE A 96 -18.82 -7.07 31.80
C ILE A 96 -19.76 -7.01 30.60
N LYS A 97 -21.08 -7.12 30.86
CA LYS A 97 -22.09 -6.99 29.81
C LYS A 97 -22.14 -5.54 29.32
N THR A 98 -22.20 -5.34 28.01
CA THR A 98 -22.43 -4.06 27.36
C THR A 98 -23.56 -4.16 26.35
N HIS A 99 -24.11 -3.03 25.92
CA HIS A 99 -25.17 -2.96 24.92
C HIS A 99 -24.59 -2.76 23.51
N TRP A 100 -25.30 -3.29 22.51
CA TRP A 100 -24.90 -3.07 21.12
C TRP A 100 -24.86 -1.58 20.73
N SER A 101 -25.77 -0.79 21.32
CA SER A 101 -25.80 0.67 21.12
C SER A 101 -24.65 1.44 21.74
N GLU A 102 -23.86 0.79 22.61
CA GLU A 102 -22.68 1.39 23.29
C GLU A 102 -21.37 0.99 22.60
N LEU A 103 -21.44 0.09 21.62
CA LEU A 103 -20.26 -0.34 20.89
C LEU A 103 -19.88 0.68 19.80
N ASP A 104 -18.60 0.90 19.66
CA ASP A 104 -18.07 1.53 18.46
C ASP A 104 -18.33 0.64 17.24
N ASP A 105 -18.67 1.24 16.11
CA ASP A 105 -19.01 0.53 14.88
C ASP A 105 -17.90 -0.46 14.46
N TYR A 106 -16.62 -0.09 14.62
CA TYR A 106 -15.51 -0.97 14.25
C TYR A 106 -15.43 -2.23 15.13
N VAL A 107 -15.85 -2.15 16.41
CA VAL A 107 -15.90 -3.31 17.31
C VAL A 107 -17.03 -4.23 16.88
N ALA A 108 -18.21 -3.66 16.61
CA ALA A 108 -19.37 -4.41 16.11
C ALA A 108 -19.03 -5.10 14.77
N LEU A 109 -18.41 -4.40 13.83
CA LEU A 109 -17.94 -4.95 12.55
C LEU A 109 -16.98 -6.11 12.76
N ARG A 110 -15.97 -5.96 13.64
CA ARG A 110 -15.02 -7.04 13.92
C ARG A 110 -15.71 -8.27 14.49
N LEU A 111 -16.66 -8.10 15.42
CA LEU A 111 -17.44 -9.22 15.98
C LEU A 111 -18.24 -9.93 14.88
N LEU A 112 -18.96 -9.17 14.05
CA LEU A 112 -19.73 -9.72 12.94
C LEU A 112 -18.85 -10.49 11.95
N PHE A 113 -17.72 -9.92 11.50
CA PHE A 113 -16.79 -10.59 10.60
C PHE A 113 -16.15 -11.83 11.24
N ASN A 114 -15.74 -11.75 12.51
CA ASN A 114 -15.11 -12.88 13.20
C ASN A 114 -16.08 -14.02 13.51
N SER A 115 -17.38 -13.80 13.42
CA SER A 115 -18.39 -14.85 13.50
C SER A 115 -18.59 -15.60 12.18
N CYS A 116 -18.04 -15.09 11.06
CA CYS A 116 -18.22 -15.70 9.76
C CYS A 116 -17.49 -17.04 9.67
N SER A 117 -18.22 -18.07 9.30
CA SER A 117 -17.64 -19.36 8.93
C SER A 117 -16.96 -19.23 7.57
N GLN A 118 -15.79 -19.82 7.45
CA GLN A 118 -14.96 -19.76 6.24
C GLN A 118 -15.34 -20.81 5.19
N PHE A 119 -16.37 -21.61 5.45
CA PHE A 119 -16.83 -22.66 4.57
C PHE A 119 -18.21 -22.37 3.98
N GLU A 120 -18.30 -22.47 2.65
CA GLU A 120 -19.59 -22.66 2.01
C GLU A 120 -20.26 -23.93 2.56
N GLY A 121 -21.47 -23.81 3.09
CA GLY A 121 -22.27 -24.93 3.57
C GLY A 121 -22.13 -25.26 5.06
N ILE A 122 -21.29 -24.57 5.82
CA ILE A 122 -21.35 -24.63 7.29
C ILE A 122 -22.21 -23.46 7.76
N GLU A 123 -23.44 -23.73 8.10
CA GLU A 123 -24.37 -22.76 8.69
C GLU A 123 -24.11 -22.53 10.18
N ASP A 124 -23.35 -23.43 10.81
CA ASP A 124 -23.03 -23.34 12.23
C ASP A 124 -22.02 -22.23 12.51
N GLU A 125 -22.28 -21.49 13.57
CA GLU A 125 -21.37 -20.50 14.13
C GLU A 125 -20.16 -21.23 14.73
N VAL A 126 -19.02 -21.11 14.07
CA VAL A 126 -17.76 -21.65 14.60
C VAL A 126 -16.97 -20.49 15.19
N PRO A 127 -16.82 -20.41 16.51
CA PRO A 127 -16.09 -19.32 17.13
C PRO A 127 -14.65 -19.33 16.64
N ASN A 128 -14.19 -18.15 16.25
CA ASN A 128 -12.80 -17.91 15.90
C ASN A 128 -12.07 -17.41 17.15
N ASP A 129 -11.33 -18.29 17.81
CA ASP A 129 -10.63 -18.01 19.08
C ASP A 129 -9.36 -17.15 18.91
N THR A 130 -9.02 -16.75 17.69
CA THR A 130 -7.84 -15.91 17.43
C THR A 130 -8.11 -14.42 17.56
N GLY A 131 -9.37 -14.00 17.63
CA GLY A 131 -9.76 -12.59 17.58
C GLY A 131 -9.59 -11.93 16.21
N HIS A 132 -9.15 -12.67 15.19
CA HIS A 132 -8.90 -12.21 13.83
C HIS A 132 -9.49 -13.16 12.80
N LEU A 133 -10.03 -12.63 11.72
CA LEU A 133 -10.53 -13.45 10.62
C LEU A 133 -9.42 -13.76 9.60
N TYR A 134 -8.83 -14.95 9.70
CA TYR A 134 -7.85 -15.47 8.76
C TYR A 134 -8.50 -16.41 7.76
N VAL A 135 -8.79 -15.94 6.56
CA VAL A 135 -9.43 -16.75 5.50
C VAL A 135 -8.37 -17.45 4.66
N ILE A 136 -8.44 -18.78 4.55
CA ILE A 136 -7.51 -19.55 3.74
C ILE A 136 -7.75 -19.29 2.26
N SER A 137 -6.72 -18.83 1.55
CA SER A 137 -6.85 -18.29 0.21
C SER A 137 -6.81 -19.35 -0.92
N ALA A 138 -6.29 -20.53 -0.67
CA ALA A 138 -6.09 -21.54 -1.71
C ALA A 138 -7.02 -22.74 -1.62
N LYS A 139 -7.67 -23.10 -2.73
CA LYS A 139 -8.59 -24.26 -2.80
C LYS A 139 -7.92 -25.59 -2.46
N GLY A 140 -6.71 -25.82 -2.98
CA GLY A 140 -5.93 -27.03 -2.69
C GLY A 140 -5.45 -27.12 -1.24
N ALA A 141 -4.98 -26.01 -0.68
CA ALA A 141 -4.53 -25.99 0.71
C ALA A 141 -5.63 -26.28 1.73
N ARG A 142 -6.89 -25.98 1.40
CA ARG A 142 -8.05 -26.36 2.23
C ARG A 142 -8.24 -27.86 2.28
N ARG A 143 -8.22 -28.49 1.11
CA ARG A 143 -8.47 -29.93 0.99
C ARG A 143 -7.33 -30.73 1.59
N ASP A 144 -6.11 -30.44 1.18
CA ASP A 144 -4.91 -31.12 1.67
C ASP A 144 -4.65 -30.89 3.17
N ALA A 145 -5.09 -29.74 3.72
CA ALA A 145 -4.90 -29.42 5.12
C ALA A 145 -5.91 -30.12 6.04
N VAL A 146 -7.10 -30.45 5.55
CA VAL A 146 -8.16 -31.16 6.29
C VAL A 146 -8.04 -32.69 6.11
N GLU A 147 -7.62 -33.14 4.91
CA GLU A 147 -7.55 -34.56 4.56
C GLU A 147 -6.20 -35.22 4.91
N SER A 148 -5.17 -34.45 5.27
CA SER A 148 -3.87 -35.02 5.59
C SER A 148 -3.79 -35.47 7.06
N ASP A 149 -3.41 -36.71 7.29
CA ASP A 149 -3.20 -37.40 8.57
C ASP A 149 -2.32 -36.64 9.59
N GLY A 150 -2.77 -35.47 10.06
CA GLY A 150 -2.04 -34.63 11.02
C GLY A 150 -0.75 -33.97 10.50
N ARG A 151 -0.36 -34.21 9.26
CA ARG A 151 0.88 -33.66 8.68
C ARG A 151 0.71 -32.40 7.84
N GLY A 152 -0.42 -31.77 7.80
CA GLY A 152 -0.75 -30.58 7.01
C GLY A 152 0.41 -29.81 6.34
N PRO A 153 0.20 -28.93 5.38
CA PRO A 153 1.25 -28.30 4.60
C PRO A 153 2.26 -27.55 5.49
N ALA A 154 3.52 -27.45 5.06
CA ALA A 154 4.57 -26.73 5.79
C ALA A 154 4.23 -25.22 5.97
N LYS A 155 3.39 -24.68 5.09
CA LYS A 155 3.03 -23.26 5.02
C LYS A 155 1.58 -23.12 4.58
N ILE A 156 0.84 -22.23 5.26
CA ILE A 156 -0.54 -21.84 4.92
C ILE A 156 -0.56 -20.34 4.67
N GLU A 157 -1.12 -19.92 3.55
CA GLU A 157 -1.37 -18.52 3.25
C GLU A 157 -2.84 -18.18 3.43
N THR A 158 -3.10 -17.11 4.18
CA THR A 158 -4.44 -16.61 4.47
C THR A 158 -4.57 -15.16 4.05
N VAL A 159 -5.79 -14.71 3.88
CA VAL A 159 -6.14 -13.29 3.83
C VAL A 159 -6.76 -12.93 5.18
N GLU A 160 -6.19 -11.97 5.85
CA GLU A 160 -6.75 -11.36 7.05
C GLU A 160 -7.52 -10.10 6.66
N ILE A 161 -8.75 -9.96 7.15
CA ILE A 161 -9.53 -8.73 7.06
C ILE A 161 -9.24 -7.95 8.34
N VAL A 162 -8.50 -6.86 8.23
CA VAL A 162 -8.15 -5.97 9.35
C VAL A 162 -9.03 -4.74 9.27
N ILE A 163 -9.81 -4.46 10.30
CA ILE A 163 -10.70 -3.30 10.39
C ILE A 163 -10.12 -2.37 11.45
N ASP A 164 -9.87 -1.12 11.09
CA ASP A 164 -9.33 -0.09 11.97
C ASP A 164 -10.45 0.73 12.64
N GLU A 165 -10.09 1.59 13.59
CA GLU A 165 -11.04 2.33 14.45
C GLU A 165 -11.99 3.26 13.69
N ASP A 166 -11.59 3.73 12.52
CA ASP A 166 -12.41 4.55 11.61
C ASP A 166 -13.24 3.71 10.61
N CYS A 167 -13.41 2.42 10.89
CA CYS A 167 -14.07 1.45 10.00
C CYS A 167 -13.40 1.26 8.64
N THR A 168 -12.21 1.78 8.43
CA THR A 168 -11.40 1.42 7.26
C THR A 168 -10.88 0.00 7.38
N PHE A 169 -10.63 -0.66 6.24
CA PHE A 169 -10.10 -2.01 6.27
C PHE A 169 -8.96 -2.23 5.28
N ASP A 170 -8.08 -3.16 5.63
CA ASP A 170 -7.06 -3.69 4.74
C ASP A 170 -7.18 -5.22 4.63
N LEU A 171 -6.83 -5.74 3.46
CA LEU A 171 -6.80 -7.16 3.16
C LEU A 171 -5.33 -7.63 3.15
N LYS A 172 -4.85 -8.11 4.31
CA LYS A 172 -3.44 -8.49 4.50
C LYS A 172 -3.23 -9.97 4.18
N ILE A 173 -2.20 -10.27 3.39
CA ILE A 173 -1.78 -11.66 3.22
C ILE A 173 -0.93 -12.06 4.42
N ARG A 174 -1.38 -13.06 5.18
CA ARG A 174 -0.67 -13.64 6.30
C ARG A 174 -0.16 -15.03 5.96
N THR A 175 1.02 -15.33 6.48
CA THR A 175 1.66 -16.63 6.26
C THR A 175 1.85 -17.33 7.59
N PHE A 176 1.24 -18.49 7.73
CA PHE A 176 1.46 -19.41 8.83
C PHE A 176 2.44 -20.48 8.39
N THR A 177 3.57 -20.59 9.10
CA THR A 177 4.61 -21.59 8.82
C THR A 177 4.75 -22.52 10.02
N LYS A 178 4.90 -23.82 9.79
CA LYS A 178 5.13 -24.79 10.87
C LYS A 178 6.35 -24.42 11.70
N ARG A 179 6.20 -24.39 13.03
CA ARG A 179 7.27 -24.05 13.99
C ARG A 179 8.55 -24.84 13.70
N ARG A 180 8.45 -26.15 13.47
CA ARG A 180 9.59 -27.01 13.13
C ARG A 180 10.35 -26.59 11.88
N VAL A 181 9.65 -26.06 10.87
CA VAL A 181 10.27 -25.57 9.63
C VAL A 181 11.07 -24.30 9.90
N LEU A 182 10.53 -23.39 10.72
CA LEU A 182 11.23 -22.16 11.12
C LEU A 182 12.46 -22.48 11.96
N ILE A 183 12.35 -23.37 12.95
CA ILE A 183 13.49 -23.83 13.78
C ILE A 183 14.54 -24.48 12.91
N GLY A 184 14.15 -25.36 11.97
CA GLY A 184 15.10 -26.00 11.06
C GLY A 184 15.87 -25.03 10.18
N ARG A 185 15.27 -23.88 9.79
CA ARG A 185 15.93 -22.82 9.02
C ARG A 185 16.77 -21.86 9.89
N ALA A 186 16.49 -21.80 11.17
CA ALA A 186 17.22 -20.99 12.14
C ALA A 186 18.40 -21.76 12.78
N GLN A 187 18.78 -22.95 12.26
CA GLN A 187 19.87 -23.75 12.79
C GLN A 187 21.16 -22.93 12.96
N GLY A 188 21.68 -22.90 14.19
CA GLY A 188 22.87 -22.12 14.55
C GLY A 188 22.59 -20.72 15.11
N ASP A 189 21.33 -20.25 15.10
CA ASP A 189 20.92 -18.97 15.68
C ASP A 189 20.01 -19.22 16.90
N GLU A 190 20.60 -19.35 18.08
CA GLU A 190 19.88 -19.63 19.32
C GLU A 190 18.88 -18.54 19.68
N LYS A 191 19.21 -17.26 19.45
CA LYS A 191 18.31 -16.13 19.71
C LYS A 191 17.05 -16.20 18.83
N GLU A 192 17.23 -16.53 17.56
CA GLU A 192 16.12 -16.68 16.64
C GLU A 192 15.26 -17.91 17.01
N ILE A 193 15.87 -19.01 17.41
CA ILE A 193 15.16 -20.21 17.88
C ILE A 193 14.30 -19.90 19.11
N GLU A 194 14.85 -19.21 20.11
CA GLU A 194 14.07 -18.79 21.30
C GLU A 194 12.92 -17.84 20.93
N LYS A 195 13.16 -16.90 20.05
CA LYS A 195 12.12 -16.01 19.52
C LYS A 195 11.01 -16.78 18.79
N ILE A 196 11.35 -17.85 18.06
CA ILE A 196 10.37 -18.73 17.39
C ILE A 196 9.57 -19.53 18.45
N LYS A 197 10.24 -20.06 19.47
CA LYS A 197 9.57 -20.83 20.53
C LYS A 197 8.61 -19.98 21.36
N SER A 198 8.93 -18.70 21.57
CA SER A 198 8.09 -17.77 22.34
C SER A 198 6.89 -17.20 21.57
N GLN A 199 6.67 -17.57 20.30
CA GLN A 199 5.52 -17.13 19.53
C GLN A 199 4.25 -17.92 19.89
N VAL A 200 3.08 -17.26 19.78
CA VAL A 200 1.79 -17.92 19.88
C VAL A 200 1.66 -18.97 18.77
N GLY A 201 1.23 -20.16 19.12
CA GLY A 201 0.98 -21.25 18.19
C GLY A 201 -0.43 -21.24 17.64
N TYR A 202 -0.57 -21.70 16.40
CA TYR A 202 -1.85 -21.85 15.72
C TYR A 202 -1.96 -23.27 15.14
N ARG A 203 -3.20 -23.74 15.02
CA ARG A 203 -3.51 -24.99 14.33
C ARG A 203 -4.62 -24.76 13.29
N LEU A 204 -4.65 -25.61 12.31
CA LEU A 204 -5.77 -25.65 11.37
C LEU A 204 -6.91 -26.42 12.00
N SER A 205 -8.07 -25.80 12.13
CA SER A 205 -9.27 -26.48 12.62
C SER A 205 -9.85 -27.42 11.55
N PRO A 206 -10.67 -28.42 11.94
CA PRO A 206 -11.37 -29.27 10.98
C PRO A 206 -12.28 -28.51 10.02
N VAL A 207 -12.70 -27.32 10.40
CA VAL A 207 -13.49 -26.40 9.57
C VAL A 207 -12.60 -25.41 8.77
N ALA A 208 -11.30 -25.73 8.63
CA ALA A 208 -10.28 -25.01 7.88
C ALA A 208 -10.14 -23.52 8.25
N THR A 209 -10.28 -23.19 9.52
CA THR A 209 -9.90 -21.91 10.08
C THR A 209 -8.59 -22.05 10.86
N MET A 210 -7.83 -20.97 10.97
CA MET A 210 -6.70 -20.91 11.89
C MET A 210 -7.25 -20.63 13.29
N VAL A 211 -6.98 -21.53 14.22
CA VAL A 211 -7.35 -21.40 15.64
C VAL A 211 -6.12 -21.49 16.52
N LEU A 212 -6.20 -21.02 17.76
CA LEU A 212 -5.09 -21.10 18.70
C LEU A 212 -4.77 -22.57 19.03
N ALA A 213 -3.48 -22.87 19.19
CA ALA A 213 -3.00 -24.18 19.55
C ALA A 213 -2.73 -24.26 21.06
N HIS A 214 -3.38 -25.21 21.75
CA HIS A 214 -3.15 -25.45 23.17
C HIS A 214 -1.99 -26.42 23.44
N GLU A 215 -1.56 -27.20 22.44
CA GLU A 215 -0.48 -28.18 22.56
C GLU A 215 0.64 -27.90 21.54
N GLN A 216 1.89 -28.08 21.99
CA GLN A 216 3.09 -27.68 21.24
C GLN A 216 3.50 -28.60 20.09
N LYS A 217 2.72 -29.57 19.68
CA LYS A 217 3.07 -30.47 18.57
C LYS A 217 2.44 -30.02 17.24
N ASP A 218 3.30 -29.83 16.24
CA ASP A 218 2.94 -29.48 14.84
C ASP A 218 2.22 -28.11 14.66
N GLU A 219 2.47 -27.15 15.53
CA GLU A 219 1.91 -25.81 15.46
C GLU A 219 2.43 -25.01 14.29
N TYR A 220 1.58 -24.12 13.82
CA TYR A 220 1.95 -23.04 12.92
C TYR A 220 2.26 -21.77 13.71
N ILE A 221 3.12 -20.93 13.17
CA ILE A 221 3.37 -19.59 13.68
C ILE A 221 3.08 -18.58 12.58
N LEU A 222 2.47 -17.46 12.95
CA LEU A 222 2.20 -16.35 12.03
C LEU A 222 3.50 -15.67 11.63
N ARG A 223 4.27 -16.33 10.76
CA ARG A 223 5.59 -15.88 10.32
C ARG A 223 6.05 -16.56 9.06
N ARG A 224 6.76 -15.81 8.22
CA ARG A 224 7.50 -16.38 7.09
C ARG A 224 8.78 -17.04 7.57
N ALA A 225 9.20 -18.08 6.87
CA ALA A 225 10.54 -18.63 7.07
C ALA A 225 11.60 -17.66 6.50
N LYS A 226 12.79 -17.64 7.13
CA LYS A 226 13.93 -16.85 6.64
C LYS A 226 14.23 -17.23 5.17
N GLY A 227 14.39 -16.24 4.31
CA GLY A 227 14.57 -16.42 2.86
C GLY A 227 13.29 -16.61 2.04
N ASP A 228 12.11 -16.74 2.66
CA ASP A 228 10.86 -16.68 1.93
C ASP A 228 10.62 -15.25 1.43
N LYS A 229 10.64 -15.06 0.11
CA LYS A 229 10.24 -13.78 -0.49
C LYS A 229 8.78 -13.48 -0.17
N PRO A 230 8.40 -12.20 0.02
CA PRO A 230 7.00 -11.82 0.08
C PRO A 230 6.29 -12.45 -1.11
N SER A 231 5.14 -13.08 -0.84
CA SER A 231 4.36 -13.68 -1.92
C SER A 231 4.00 -12.59 -2.93
N LYS A 232 4.73 -12.53 -4.03
CA LYS A 232 4.33 -11.77 -5.23
C LYS A 232 3.18 -12.50 -5.95
N ARG A 233 2.35 -13.23 -5.20
CA ARG A 233 1.24 -13.98 -5.77
C ARG A 233 0.19 -13.02 -6.26
N ARG A 234 0.36 -12.59 -7.48
CA ARG A 234 -0.63 -11.83 -8.26
C ARG A 234 -1.98 -12.53 -8.26
N ASP A 235 -1.99 -13.86 -8.21
CA ASP A 235 -3.16 -14.70 -8.12
C ASP A 235 -3.98 -14.53 -6.81
N LEU A 236 -3.34 -14.13 -5.70
CA LEU A 236 -4.07 -13.78 -4.47
C LEU A 236 -4.66 -12.38 -4.48
N THR A 237 -4.16 -11.51 -5.33
CA THR A 237 -4.67 -10.15 -5.45
C THR A 237 -5.86 -10.11 -6.39
N PHE A 238 -5.73 -10.74 -7.54
CA PHE A 238 -6.79 -10.91 -8.52
C PHE A 238 -6.53 -12.13 -9.40
N SER A 239 -7.57 -12.82 -9.86
CA SER A 239 -7.46 -13.88 -10.86
C SER A 239 -8.51 -13.74 -11.93
N ALA A 240 -8.10 -13.88 -13.20
CA ALA A 240 -9.00 -13.96 -14.33
C ALA A 240 -9.66 -15.36 -14.47
N GLN A 241 -9.22 -16.34 -13.69
CA GLN A 241 -9.81 -17.68 -13.71
C GLN A 241 -11.00 -17.70 -12.76
N ALA A 242 -12.19 -17.97 -13.28
CA ALA A 242 -13.44 -17.94 -12.54
C ALA A 242 -13.41 -18.78 -11.25
N ASP A 243 -12.79 -19.95 -11.31
CA ASP A 243 -12.65 -20.86 -10.17
C ASP A 243 -11.64 -20.37 -9.11
N LYS A 244 -10.84 -19.36 -9.42
CA LYS A 244 -9.84 -18.79 -8.53
C LYS A 244 -10.23 -17.42 -7.95
N VAL A 245 -11.20 -16.72 -8.56
CA VAL A 245 -11.64 -15.39 -8.09
C VAL A 245 -12.07 -15.42 -6.62
N ALA A 246 -12.80 -16.46 -6.21
CA ALA A 246 -13.27 -16.64 -4.84
C ALA A 246 -12.15 -16.72 -3.79
N TYR A 247 -10.92 -17.03 -4.20
CA TYR A 247 -9.76 -17.17 -3.32
C TYR A 247 -8.83 -15.96 -3.36
N THR A 248 -9.16 -14.94 -4.13
CA THR A 248 -8.44 -13.65 -4.12
C THR A 248 -8.87 -12.79 -2.95
N LYS A 249 -8.06 -11.81 -2.56
CA LYS A 249 -8.41 -10.83 -1.52
C LYS A 249 -9.83 -10.27 -1.70
N LYS A 250 -10.10 -9.77 -2.90
CA LYS A 250 -11.40 -9.13 -3.22
C LYS A 250 -12.55 -10.14 -3.29
N GLY A 251 -12.31 -11.33 -3.81
CA GLY A 251 -13.31 -12.41 -3.83
C GLY A 251 -13.66 -12.91 -2.43
N ILE A 252 -12.67 -12.96 -1.53
CA ILE A 252 -12.87 -13.29 -0.13
C ILE A 252 -13.74 -12.21 0.55
N LEU A 253 -13.39 -10.94 0.40
CA LEU A 253 -14.19 -9.84 0.95
C LEU A 253 -15.65 -9.92 0.48
N TYR A 254 -15.86 -10.08 -0.83
CA TYR A 254 -17.20 -10.21 -1.38
C TYR A 254 -17.99 -11.36 -0.74
N ARG A 255 -17.36 -12.52 -0.59
CA ARG A 255 -17.99 -13.69 0.04
C ARG A 255 -18.33 -13.43 1.51
N GLU A 256 -17.42 -12.80 2.26
CA GLU A 256 -17.69 -12.49 3.67
C GLU A 256 -18.84 -11.48 3.82
N LEU A 257 -18.91 -10.45 2.98
CA LEU A 257 -20.07 -9.54 2.94
C LEU A 257 -21.37 -10.27 2.62
N GLN A 258 -21.36 -11.23 1.69
CA GLN A 258 -22.55 -12.05 1.42
C GLN A 258 -22.94 -12.96 2.57
N ILE A 259 -21.96 -13.48 3.33
CA ILE A 259 -22.24 -14.28 4.53
C ILE A 259 -22.90 -13.41 5.59
N LEU A 260 -22.38 -12.21 5.83
CA LEU A 260 -22.96 -11.24 6.75
C LEU A 260 -24.40 -10.89 6.39
N GLU A 261 -24.64 -10.55 5.11
CA GLU A 261 -25.99 -10.24 4.62
C GLU A 261 -26.96 -11.40 4.87
N ARG A 262 -26.59 -12.63 4.53
CA ARG A 262 -27.47 -13.80 4.74
C ARG A 262 -27.73 -14.12 6.21
N ARG A 263 -26.75 -13.84 7.08
CA ARG A 263 -26.83 -14.23 8.49
C ARG A 263 -27.48 -13.19 9.38
N TYR A 264 -27.26 -11.91 9.06
CA TYR A 264 -27.55 -10.80 9.95
C TYR A 264 -28.45 -9.72 9.35
N SER A 265 -29.02 -9.94 8.15
CA SER A 265 -29.87 -8.95 7.47
C SER A 265 -31.11 -8.52 8.26
N ASP A 266 -31.48 -9.26 9.28
CA ASP A 266 -32.57 -8.93 10.20
C ASP A 266 -32.22 -7.83 11.21
N PHE A 267 -30.94 -7.60 11.50
CA PHE A 267 -30.52 -6.54 12.42
C PHE A 267 -29.26 -5.76 11.99
N ALA A 268 -28.47 -6.28 11.05
CA ALA A 268 -27.25 -5.60 10.60
C ALA A 268 -27.10 -5.68 9.08
N ARG A 269 -26.72 -4.55 8.49
CA ARG A 269 -26.31 -4.47 7.09
C ARG A 269 -24.92 -3.86 7.00
N VAL A 270 -24.01 -4.55 6.34
CA VAL A 270 -22.63 -4.11 6.14
C VAL A 270 -22.38 -3.90 4.65
N THR A 271 -21.97 -2.68 4.27
CA THR A 271 -21.67 -2.32 2.89
C THR A 271 -20.33 -1.61 2.79
N LEU A 272 -19.79 -1.48 1.58
CA LEU A 272 -18.69 -0.55 1.33
C LEU A 272 -19.23 0.88 1.33
N ALA A 273 -18.42 1.82 1.82
CA ALA A 273 -18.73 3.23 1.68
C ALA A 273 -18.59 3.64 0.21
N GLU A 274 -19.58 4.38 -0.28
CA GLU A 274 -19.65 4.90 -1.65
C GLU A 274 -19.77 6.41 -1.63
N TYR A 275 -18.94 7.08 -2.45
CA TYR A 275 -18.91 8.54 -2.52
C TYR A 275 -19.17 9.02 -3.94
N PRO A 276 -20.01 10.08 -4.12
CA PRO A 276 -20.21 10.72 -5.41
C PRO A 276 -18.89 11.27 -5.95
N ARG A 277 -18.58 10.94 -7.20
CA ARG A 277 -17.41 11.49 -7.85
C ARG A 277 -17.67 12.95 -8.26
N LYS A 278 -16.78 13.87 -7.86
CA LYS A 278 -16.89 15.29 -8.17
C LYS A 278 -16.25 15.66 -9.51
N SER A 279 -15.03 15.20 -9.75
CA SER A 279 -14.29 15.53 -10.96
C SER A 279 -13.45 14.37 -11.44
N PHE A 280 -13.03 14.45 -12.69
CA PHE A 280 -12.13 13.49 -13.30
C PHE A 280 -11.20 14.20 -14.29
N TYR A 281 -9.89 14.03 -14.10
CA TYR A 281 -8.86 14.58 -14.97
C TYR A 281 -8.23 13.47 -15.77
N GLU A 282 -8.39 13.52 -17.10
CA GLU A 282 -7.77 12.55 -17.99
C GLU A 282 -6.24 12.71 -17.92
N VAL A 283 -5.54 11.61 -17.68
CA VAL A 283 -4.08 11.59 -17.78
C VAL A 283 -3.68 11.70 -19.25
N LEU A 284 -2.64 12.46 -19.55
CA LEU A 284 -2.02 12.46 -20.88
C LEU A 284 -1.74 11.02 -21.31
N LYS A 285 -2.22 10.64 -22.48
CA LYS A 285 -1.94 9.34 -23.07
C LYS A 285 -0.44 9.15 -23.20
N GLY A 286 0.01 7.89 -23.07
CA GLY A 286 1.42 7.54 -23.09
C GLY A 286 2.20 8.19 -24.24
N ASP A 287 1.58 8.34 -25.41
CA ASP A 287 2.20 8.94 -26.60
C ASP A 287 2.43 10.46 -26.46
N GLU A 288 1.50 11.20 -25.85
CA GLU A 288 1.64 12.65 -25.61
C GLU A 288 2.73 12.92 -24.57
N TYR A 289 2.80 12.06 -23.57
CA TYR A 289 3.82 12.17 -22.55
C TYR A 289 5.22 11.78 -23.09
N ALA A 290 5.31 10.70 -23.86
CA ALA A 290 6.54 10.30 -24.54
C ALA A 290 7.06 11.44 -25.42
N ARG A 291 6.17 12.17 -26.10
CA ARG A 291 6.53 13.34 -26.90
C ARG A 291 7.19 14.44 -26.07
N VAL A 292 6.61 14.79 -24.90
CA VAL A 292 7.21 15.83 -24.02
C VAL A 292 8.60 15.44 -23.56
N VAL A 293 8.79 14.19 -23.13
CA VAL A 293 10.12 13.70 -22.75
C VAL A 293 11.07 13.71 -23.94
N ALA A 294 10.62 13.22 -25.11
CA ALA A 294 11.43 13.20 -26.32
C ALA A 294 11.87 14.61 -26.74
N GLU A 295 10.94 15.59 -26.76
CA GLU A 295 11.26 16.99 -27.09
C GLU A 295 12.35 17.58 -26.17
N ARG A 296 12.35 17.20 -24.88
CA ARG A 296 13.34 17.65 -23.90
C ARG A 296 14.66 16.89 -24.00
N MET A 297 14.63 15.66 -24.49
CA MET A 297 15.79 14.77 -24.57
C MET A 297 16.49 14.80 -25.92
N VAL A 298 15.86 15.31 -26.99
CA VAL A 298 16.47 15.44 -28.31
C VAL A 298 17.81 16.19 -28.23
N GLY A 299 18.86 15.57 -28.76
CA GLY A 299 20.20 16.14 -28.77
C GLY A 299 20.94 16.12 -27.43
N ARG A 300 20.34 15.58 -26.37
CA ARG A 300 21.03 15.43 -25.09
C ARG A 300 22.05 14.31 -25.14
N ARG A 301 23.20 14.54 -24.48
CA ARG A 301 24.22 13.52 -24.30
C ARG A 301 24.00 12.73 -23.04
N ILE A 302 23.91 11.40 -23.16
CA ILE A 302 23.83 10.47 -22.06
C ILE A 302 25.13 9.68 -21.97
N VAL A 303 25.75 9.61 -20.81
CA VAL A 303 26.89 8.77 -20.53
C VAL A 303 26.48 7.61 -19.66
N ALA A 304 26.57 6.38 -20.16
CA ALA A 304 26.39 5.19 -19.36
C ALA A 304 27.74 4.73 -18.81
N SER A 305 27.78 4.47 -17.51
CA SER A 305 28.96 3.97 -16.80
C SER A 305 28.58 2.77 -15.94
N ALA A 306 29.57 2.08 -15.43
CA ALA A 306 29.40 0.98 -14.50
C ALA A 306 30.11 1.30 -13.19
N ALA A 307 29.45 1.04 -12.06
CA ALA A 307 30.05 1.21 -10.73
C ALA A 307 31.20 0.22 -10.46
N ARG A 308 31.18 -0.92 -11.18
CA ARG A 308 32.23 -1.96 -11.11
C ARG A 308 32.50 -2.54 -12.51
N ASP A 309 33.73 -3.01 -12.75
CA ASP A 309 34.16 -3.58 -14.05
C ASP A 309 33.26 -4.71 -14.56
N GLY A 310 32.78 -5.57 -13.67
CA GLY A 310 31.86 -6.67 -14.02
C GLY A 310 30.52 -6.22 -14.61
N LEU A 311 30.14 -4.96 -14.45
CA LEU A 311 28.87 -4.37 -14.97
C LEU A 311 29.05 -3.60 -16.28
N ALA A 312 30.29 -3.45 -16.75
CA ALA A 312 30.61 -2.70 -17.98
C ALA A 312 29.88 -3.25 -19.22
N GLY A 313 29.66 -4.57 -19.29
CA GLY A 313 28.90 -5.21 -20.35
C GLY A 313 27.44 -4.75 -20.41
N VAL A 314 26.80 -4.64 -19.24
CA VAL A 314 25.41 -4.15 -19.12
C VAL A 314 25.30 -2.69 -19.53
N ALA A 315 26.25 -1.85 -19.08
CA ALA A 315 26.28 -0.43 -19.43
C ALA A 315 26.46 -0.20 -20.94
N ARG A 316 27.31 -0.98 -21.62
CA ARG A 316 27.48 -0.90 -23.09
C ARG A 316 26.21 -1.33 -23.82
N GLN A 317 25.57 -2.42 -23.42
CA GLN A 317 24.30 -2.83 -24.01
C GLN A 317 23.21 -1.79 -23.81
N LEU A 318 23.20 -1.08 -22.68
CA LEU A 318 22.28 0.02 -22.44
C LEU A 318 22.52 1.18 -23.41
N VAL A 319 23.78 1.52 -23.73
CA VAL A 319 24.14 2.52 -24.77
C VAL A 319 23.55 2.11 -26.10
N ASP A 320 23.77 0.87 -26.54
CA ASP A 320 23.24 0.37 -27.81
C ASP A 320 21.69 0.50 -27.84
N ARG A 321 21.04 0.19 -26.74
CA ARG A 321 19.56 0.30 -26.63
C ARG A 321 19.06 1.74 -26.64
N LEU A 322 19.78 2.67 -26.02
CA LEU A 322 19.45 4.09 -26.08
C LEU A 322 19.58 4.64 -27.51
N HIS A 323 20.62 4.22 -28.25
CA HIS A 323 20.78 4.57 -29.67
C HIS A 323 19.65 4.00 -30.54
N ASP A 324 19.24 2.76 -30.31
CA ASP A 324 18.19 2.08 -31.09
C ASP A 324 16.77 2.54 -30.69
N SER A 325 16.65 3.38 -29.66
CA SER A 325 15.36 3.84 -29.16
C SER A 325 14.77 4.97 -29.99
N SER A 326 13.45 5.17 -29.85
CA SER A 326 12.74 6.29 -30.48
C SER A 326 12.96 7.65 -29.80
N TRP A 327 13.81 7.71 -28.75
CA TRP A 327 13.98 8.90 -27.92
C TRP A 327 14.93 9.97 -28.49
N GLY A 328 15.68 9.65 -29.53
CA GLY A 328 16.57 10.60 -30.21
C GLY A 328 17.72 11.15 -29.36
N VAL A 329 18.23 10.37 -28.43
CA VAL A 329 19.33 10.73 -27.52
C VAL A 329 20.68 10.26 -28.07
N TYR A 330 21.76 10.95 -27.68
CA TYR A 330 23.13 10.51 -27.95
C TYR A 330 23.70 9.81 -26.72
N ALA A 331 23.95 8.53 -26.82
CA ALA A 331 24.50 7.75 -25.72
C ALA A 331 25.97 7.35 -25.98
N SER A 332 26.78 7.29 -24.94
CA SER A 332 28.17 6.80 -25.00
C SER A 332 28.49 6.05 -23.69
N TYR A 333 29.39 5.07 -23.81
CA TYR A 333 29.98 4.44 -22.65
C TYR A 333 31.22 5.21 -22.21
N GLY A 334 31.32 5.50 -20.89
CA GLY A 334 32.47 6.24 -20.36
C GLY A 334 32.40 6.48 -18.86
N GLY A 335 33.37 7.25 -18.36
CA GLY A 335 33.33 7.74 -16.99
C GLY A 335 32.22 8.76 -16.76
N ARG A 336 31.81 8.97 -15.50
CA ARG A 336 30.85 10.00 -15.11
C ARG A 336 31.30 11.37 -15.62
N THR A 337 30.35 12.16 -16.06
CA THR A 337 30.61 13.54 -16.53
C THR A 337 29.95 14.52 -15.58
N VAL A 338 30.71 15.47 -15.07
CA VAL A 338 30.24 16.54 -14.19
C VAL A 338 29.52 17.63 -14.99
N GLY A 339 28.53 18.26 -14.39
CA GLY A 339 27.76 19.35 -14.94
C GLY A 339 26.40 18.94 -15.52
N SER A 340 25.47 19.88 -15.55
CA SER A 340 24.08 19.65 -15.94
C SER A 340 23.89 19.34 -17.45
N GLN A 341 24.90 19.57 -18.28
CA GLN A 341 24.82 19.30 -19.71
C GLN A 341 25.01 17.81 -20.06
N ALA A 342 25.57 17.02 -19.18
CA ALA A 342 25.73 15.58 -19.34
C ALA A 342 24.87 14.82 -18.36
N LEU A 343 24.01 13.95 -18.89
CA LEU A 343 23.15 13.07 -18.13
C LEU A 343 23.83 11.73 -17.94
N ASN A 344 24.00 11.26 -16.72
CA ASN A 344 24.69 10.01 -16.46
C ASN A 344 23.70 8.90 -16.06
N ILE A 345 23.88 7.70 -16.59
CA ILE A 345 23.24 6.48 -16.12
C ILE A 345 24.33 5.56 -15.59
N VAL A 346 24.26 5.23 -14.31
CA VAL A 346 25.24 4.39 -13.64
C VAL A 346 24.64 3.02 -13.37
N VAL A 347 25.21 1.97 -13.94
CA VAL A 347 24.82 0.59 -13.65
C VAL A 347 25.45 0.18 -12.33
N VAL A 348 24.61 -0.13 -11.34
CA VAL A 348 24.99 -0.53 -9.99
C VAL A 348 24.57 -1.98 -9.72
N PRO A 349 25.17 -2.70 -8.77
CA PRO A 349 24.77 -4.07 -8.43
C PRO A 349 23.31 -4.21 -7.99
N ASN A 350 22.72 -5.39 -8.15
CA ASN A 350 21.36 -5.69 -7.69
C ASN A 350 21.21 -5.70 -6.16
N GLU A 351 22.29 -6.00 -5.46
CA GLU A 351 22.34 -5.99 -3.99
C GLU A 351 23.22 -4.82 -3.56
N VAL A 352 22.70 -4.00 -2.67
CA VAL A 352 23.47 -2.93 -2.02
C VAL A 352 24.45 -3.59 -1.07
N ALA A 353 25.70 -3.75 -1.51
CA ALA A 353 26.79 -4.07 -0.59
C ALA A 353 27.32 -2.76 0.00
N GLU A 354 27.88 -2.82 1.20
CA GLU A 354 28.34 -1.67 1.99
C GLU A 354 29.32 -0.72 1.26
N ASP A 355 29.77 -1.08 0.05
CA ASP A 355 30.83 -0.40 -0.72
C ASP A 355 30.42 0.03 -2.14
N ASP A 356 29.14 0.14 -2.44
CA ASP A 356 28.64 0.12 -3.82
C ASP A 356 28.46 1.45 -4.54
N GLY A 357 29.10 2.50 -4.18
CA GLY A 357 29.05 3.71 -5.01
C GLY A 357 27.63 4.21 -5.32
N TYR A 358 26.65 3.92 -4.46
CA TYR A 358 25.33 4.53 -4.49
C TYR A 358 25.34 6.00 -4.05
N ALA A 359 26.47 6.47 -3.57
CA ALA A 359 26.64 7.87 -3.23
C ALA A 359 26.40 8.75 -4.47
N LEU A 360 25.50 9.72 -4.33
CA LEU A 360 25.30 10.75 -5.32
C LEU A 360 26.50 11.72 -5.29
N HIS A 361 26.86 12.27 -6.43
CA HIS A 361 27.95 13.24 -6.55
C HIS A 361 27.37 14.64 -6.71
N ALA A 362 27.93 15.60 -6.01
CA ALA A 362 27.52 16.99 -6.09
C ALA A 362 27.72 17.51 -7.53
N GLY A 363 26.72 18.21 -8.07
CA GLY A 363 26.76 18.77 -9.43
C GLY A 363 26.69 17.76 -10.57
N VAL A 364 26.51 16.46 -10.29
CA VAL A 364 26.38 15.41 -11.33
C VAL A 364 24.91 15.01 -11.46
N VAL A 365 24.39 15.02 -12.69
CA VAL A 365 23.05 14.47 -13.00
C VAL A 365 23.19 12.99 -13.25
N GLU A 366 22.79 12.15 -12.30
CA GLU A 366 22.94 10.70 -12.41
C GLU A 366 21.73 9.90 -11.98
N GLN A 367 21.43 8.83 -12.74
CA GLN A 367 20.39 7.84 -12.47
C GLN A 367 21.04 6.48 -12.29
N HIS A 368 20.88 5.88 -11.12
CA HIS A 368 21.32 4.53 -10.82
C HIS A 368 20.31 3.51 -11.34
N VAL A 369 20.81 2.47 -12.01
CA VAL A 369 19.99 1.37 -12.52
C VAL A 369 20.69 0.04 -12.23
N THR A 370 19.90 -0.99 -11.94
CA THR A 370 20.41 -2.33 -11.65
C THR A 370 20.30 -3.26 -12.87
N PRO A 371 21.12 -4.32 -12.99
CA PRO A 371 21.06 -5.26 -14.09
C PRO A 371 19.69 -5.90 -14.31
N ASP A 372 18.94 -6.22 -13.24
CA ASP A 372 17.60 -6.80 -13.33
C ASP A 372 16.56 -5.83 -13.93
N VAL A 373 16.70 -4.52 -13.70
CA VAL A 373 15.91 -3.48 -14.38
C VAL A 373 16.27 -3.39 -15.86
N CYS A 374 17.53 -3.60 -16.20
CA CYS A 374 18.03 -3.55 -17.57
C CYS A 374 17.77 -4.85 -18.37
N GLU A 375 17.66 -6.01 -17.71
CA GLU A 375 17.48 -7.31 -18.37
C GLU A 375 16.36 -7.34 -19.44
N PRO A 376 15.17 -6.79 -19.20
CA PRO A 376 14.11 -6.76 -20.22
C PRO A 376 14.50 -5.98 -21.49
N LEU A 377 15.43 -5.00 -21.39
CA LEU A 377 15.91 -4.21 -22.52
C LEU A 377 16.75 -5.03 -23.50
N PHE A 378 17.39 -6.10 -23.03
CA PHE A 378 18.35 -6.90 -23.79
C PHE A 378 17.78 -8.15 -24.41
N LYS A 379 16.48 -8.32 -24.35
CA LYS A 379 15.78 -9.48 -24.91
C LYS A 379 16.01 -9.56 -26.42
N ALA A 380 16.60 -10.66 -26.89
CA ALA A 380 16.79 -10.93 -28.29
C ALA A 380 15.43 -11.13 -29.00
N ALA A 381 15.28 -10.58 -30.20
CA ALA A 381 14.07 -10.70 -31.02
C ALA A 381 12.76 -10.34 -30.27
N PRO A 382 12.63 -9.13 -29.73
CA PRO A 382 11.47 -8.74 -28.95
C PRO A 382 10.19 -8.70 -29.80
N LYS A 383 9.08 -9.25 -29.25
CA LYS A 383 7.75 -9.05 -29.83
C LYS A 383 7.30 -7.61 -29.60
N GLN A 384 6.24 -7.16 -30.27
CA GLN A 384 5.72 -5.79 -30.13
C GLN A 384 5.44 -5.42 -28.65
N LYS A 385 4.88 -6.35 -27.86
CA LYS A 385 4.67 -6.13 -26.42
C LYS A 385 5.97 -5.90 -25.64
N ASP A 386 7.03 -6.63 -26.02
CA ASP A 386 8.36 -6.49 -25.40
C ASP A 386 8.98 -5.15 -25.76
N ARG A 387 8.84 -4.71 -27.03
CA ARG A 387 9.31 -3.39 -27.50
C ARG A 387 8.64 -2.24 -26.76
N ASN A 388 7.32 -2.29 -26.60
CA ASN A 388 6.57 -1.30 -25.83
C ASN A 388 7.05 -1.24 -24.37
N ALA A 389 7.35 -2.40 -23.77
CA ALA A 389 7.90 -2.45 -22.41
C ALA A 389 9.32 -1.87 -22.33
N GLN A 390 10.16 -2.13 -23.35
CA GLN A 390 11.51 -1.56 -23.46
C GLN A 390 11.47 -0.02 -23.55
N GLU A 391 10.64 0.53 -24.44
CA GLU A 391 10.45 1.98 -24.56
C GLU A 391 9.92 2.61 -23.26
N ALA A 392 9.02 1.92 -22.56
CA ALA A 392 8.51 2.40 -21.28
C ALA A 392 9.59 2.43 -20.17
N ILE A 393 10.50 1.44 -20.15
CA ILE A 393 11.63 1.41 -19.21
C ILE A 393 12.60 2.55 -19.51
N LEU A 394 12.99 2.71 -20.77
CA LEU A 394 13.88 3.82 -21.19
C LEU A 394 13.23 5.17 -20.88
N GLY A 395 11.96 5.35 -21.25
CA GLY A 395 11.22 6.57 -20.93
C GLY A 395 11.17 6.89 -19.43
N ALA A 396 11.06 5.88 -18.55
CA ALA A 396 11.13 6.09 -17.11
C ALA A 396 12.52 6.58 -16.67
N MET A 397 13.61 6.00 -17.20
CA MET A 397 14.97 6.44 -16.89
C MET A 397 15.21 7.89 -17.35
N LEU A 398 14.76 8.23 -18.55
CA LEU A 398 14.91 9.58 -19.11
C LEU A 398 14.13 10.63 -18.30
N LYS A 399 12.96 10.27 -17.81
CA LYS A 399 12.17 11.12 -16.92
C LYS A 399 12.89 11.45 -15.63
N GLU A 400 13.43 10.42 -14.99
CA GLU A 400 14.18 10.61 -13.75
C GLU A 400 15.37 11.54 -13.96
N LEU A 401 16.09 11.38 -15.08
CA LEU A 401 17.19 12.27 -15.44
C LEU A 401 16.76 13.73 -15.63
N LEU A 402 15.57 13.99 -16.20
CA LEU A 402 15.05 15.36 -16.35
C LEU A 402 14.79 16.02 -14.98
N VAL A 403 14.13 15.30 -14.07
CA VAL A 403 13.89 15.83 -12.72
C VAL A 403 15.21 16.10 -11.99
N LYS A 404 16.16 15.19 -12.12
CA LYS A 404 17.48 15.32 -11.49
C LYS A 404 18.30 16.47 -12.08
N GLN A 405 18.16 16.73 -13.38
CA GLN A 405 18.75 17.88 -14.02
C GLN A 405 18.16 19.18 -13.49
N ASP A 406 16.83 19.25 -13.41
CA ASP A 406 16.14 20.43 -12.86
C ASP A 406 16.62 20.75 -11.45
N VAL A 407 16.83 19.73 -10.60
CA VAL A 407 17.35 19.92 -9.23
C VAL A 407 18.79 20.44 -9.24
N VAL A 408 19.67 19.92 -10.11
CA VAL A 408 21.05 20.41 -10.24
C VAL A 408 21.07 21.85 -10.76
N ASP A 409 20.19 22.18 -11.71
CA ASP A 409 20.09 23.52 -12.30
C ASP A 409 19.35 24.52 -11.39
N GLY A 410 18.73 24.06 -10.28
CA GLY A 410 17.95 24.89 -9.38
C GLY A 410 16.68 25.45 -10.00
N ARG A 411 16.18 24.82 -11.08
CA ARG A 411 15.05 25.31 -11.85
C ARG A 411 14.22 24.19 -12.46
N VAL A 412 12.95 24.17 -12.14
CA VAL A 412 11.96 23.27 -12.76
C VAL A 412 11.74 23.65 -14.21
N THR A 413 11.94 22.68 -15.11
CA THR A 413 11.65 22.81 -16.53
C THR A 413 10.69 21.74 -17.05
N ALA A 414 10.43 20.71 -16.24
CA ALA A 414 9.62 19.56 -16.63
C ALA A 414 8.11 19.88 -16.65
N PHE A 415 7.67 20.93 -15.98
CA PHE A 415 6.29 21.44 -16.01
C PHE A 415 6.30 22.97 -15.85
N ASP A 416 5.18 23.58 -16.19
CA ASP A 416 5.00 25.03 -16.21
C ASP A 416 3.91 25.44 -15.21
N LEU A 417 4.27 26.11 -14.13
CA LEU A 417 3.35 26.60 -13.10
C LEU A 417 2.47 27.72 -13.63
N ASP A 418 3.02 28.60 -14.46
CA ASP A 418 2.27 29.74 -15.04
C ASP A 418 1.15 29.23 -15.97
N ALA A 419 1.42 28.18 -16.75
CA ALA A 419 0.41 27.52 -17.56
C ALA A 419 -0.74 26.89 -16.76
N LEU A 420 -0.50 26.59 -15.46
CA LEU A 420 -1.51 26.12 -14.52
C LEU A 420 -2.17 27.28 -13.73
N GLY A 421 -1.74 28.53 -13.94
CA GLY A 421 -2.16 29.69 -13.18
C GLY A 421 -1.63 29.73 -11.75
N ILE A 422 -0.53 29.02 -11.46
CA ILE A 422 0.11 28.95 -10.14
C ILE A 422 1.28 29.93 -10.09
N GLU A 423 1.21 30.92 -9.20
CA GLU A 423 2.26 31.91 -8.99
C GLU A 423 3.44 31.34 -8.20
N SER A 424 3.14 30.51 -7.21
CA SER A 424 4.13 29.76 -6.45
C SER A 424 3.51 28.57 -5.73
N VAL A 425 4.34 27.57 -5.48
CA VAL A 425 3.99 26.44 -4.62
C VAL A 425 5.16 26.16 -3.68
N THR A 426 4.87 26.08 -2.39
CA THR A 426 5.82 25.61 -1.38
C THR A 426 5.31 24.28 -0.85
N VAL A 427 6.18 23.31 -0.69
CA VAL A 427 5.89 22.02 -0.06
C VAL A 427 6.84 21.80 1.09
N CYS A 428 6.28 21.38 2.24
CA CYS A 428 7.02 20.97 3.43
C CYS A 428 6.70 19.52 3.78
N GLY A 429 7.68 18.76 4.23
CA GLY A 429 7.48 17.36 4.62
C GLY A 429 8.69 16.74 5.28
N LEU A 430 8.47 15.58 5.90
CA LEU A 430 9.55 14.78 6.46
C LEU A 430 10.22 13.97 5.33
N VAL A 431 11.54 14.11 5.22
CA VAL A 431 12.37 13.45 4.22
C VAL A 431 13.51 12.68 4.88
N ASP A 432 13.98 11.65 4.20
CA ASP A 432 15.15 10.90 4.63
C ASP A 432 16.36 11.34 3.77
N VAL A 433 17.35 11.96 4.41
CA VAL A 433 18.59 12.41 3.77
C VAL A 433 19.67 11.36 3.98
N PRO A 434 20.23 10.77 2.91
CA PRO A 434 21.32 9.83 3.03
C PRO A 434 22.60 10.55 3.45
N HIS A 435 23.28 10.08 4.48
CA HIS A 435 24.62 10.51 4.83
C HIS A 435 25.55 9.32 4.99
N LYS A 436 26.84 9.54 4.75
CA LYS A 436 27.85 8.48 4.87
C LYS A 436 28.51 8.58 6.25
N GLU A 437 28.27 7.58 7.10
CA GLU A 437 29.01 7.43 8.35
C GLU A 437 29.92 6.21 8.25
N LYS A 438 31.25 6.46 8.28
CA LYS A 438 32.30 5.45 8.04
C LYS A 438 32.08 4.77 6.67
N ASP A 439 31.68 3.50 6.63
CA ASP A 439 31.45 2.75 5.39
C ASP A 439 29.96 2.39 5.19
N LYS A 440 29.05 3.05 5.92
CA LYS A 440 27.61 2.82 5.82
C LYS A 440 26.88 4.07 5.39
N ILE A 441 25.84 3.87 4.58
CA ILE A 441 24.87 4.95 4.30
C ILE A 441 23.79 4.84 5.37
N GLU A 442 23.68 5.86 6.18
CA GLU A 442 22.60 6.04 7.14
C GLU A 442 21.61 7.08 6.62
N LEU A 443 20.39 7.05 7.13
CA LEU A 443 19.33 7.97 6.72
C LEU A 443 18.97 8.86 7.91
N ASP A 444 19.17 10.17 7.74
CA ASP A 444 18.71 11.17 8.71
C ASP A 444 17.31 11.62 8.34
N SER A 445 16.39 11.56 9.28
CA SER A 445 15.08 12.18 9.11
C SER A 445 15.16 13.68 9.31
N ARG A 446 14.78 14.45 8.29
CA ARG A 446 14.81 15.91 8.29
C ARG A 446 13.46 16.49 7.94
N ILE A 447 13.12 17.64 8.49
CA ILE A 447 12.04 18.46 7.98
C ILE A 447 12.62 19.28 6.83
N ALA A 448 11.99 19.23 5.67
CA ALA A 448 12.47 19.90 4.49
C ALA A 448 11.37 20.70 3.80
N THR A 449 11.74 21.85 3.27
CA THR A 449 10.86 22.78 2.56
C THR A 449 11.43 23.08 1.18
N LEU A 450 10.58 23.01 0.15
CA LEU A 450 10.90 23.37 -1.21
C LEU A 450 9.89 24.39 -1.75
N ALA A 451 10.35 25.58 -2.08
CA ALA A 451 9.56 26.59 -2.77
C ALA A 451 9.91 26.65 -4.26
N ILE A 452 8.87 26.67 -5.12
CA ILE A 452 8.97 26.76 -6.58
C ILE A 452 8.16 27.99 -7.03
N GLY A 453 8.82 28.97 -7.65
CA GLY A 453 8.15 30.15 -8.20
C GLY A 453 7.60 29.92 -9.61
N ALA A 454 6.76 30.84 -10.12
CA ALA A 454 6.17 30.77 -11.46
C ALA A 454 7.21 30.57 -12.57
N ASN A 455 8.41 31.19 -12.43
CA ASN A 455 9.52 31.02 -13.37
C ASN A 455 10.26 29.68 -13.26
N GLY A 456 9.80 28.77 -12.40
CA GLY A 456 10.39 27.48 -12.11
C GLY A 456 11.59 27.52 -11.14
N GLY A 457 12.05 28.69 -10.70
CA GLY A 457 13.18 28.81 -9.75
C GLY A 457 12.85 28.08 -8.44
N MET A 458 13.82 27.30 -7.93
CA MET A 458 13.66 26.50 -6.71
C MET A 458 14.48 27.07 -5.56
N ARG A 459 13.94 26.96 -4.36
CA ARG A 459 14.65 27.19 -3.09
C ARG A 459 14.34 26.03 -2.16
N TYR A 460 15.37 25.35 -1.71
CA TYR A 460 15.31 24.22 -0.81
C TYR A 460 15.98 24.57 0.52
N ALA A 461 15.39 24.14 1.63
CA ALA A 461 15.96 24.21 2.96
C ALA A 461 15.58 22.95 3.74
N SER A 462 16.42 22.53 4.67
CA SER A 462 16.13 21.44 5.59
C SER A 462 16.85 21.61 6.92
N HIS A 463 16.28 21.03 7.97
CA HIS A 463 16.91 20.93 9.29
C HIS A 463 16.59 19.57 9.94
N SER A 464 17.26 19.24 11.06
CA SER A 464 17.05 17.98 11.75
C SER A 464 15.62 17.85 12.26
N ALA A 465 14.99 16.69 12.04
CA ALA A 465 13.67 16.42 12.60
C ALA A 465 13.69 16.30 14.14
N GLU A 466 14.86 16.09 14.74
CA GLU A 466 15.03 16.06 16.20
C GLU A 466 14.90 17.46 16.85
N ASP A 467 15.20 18.52 16.08
CA ASP A 467 15.06 19.91 16.54
C ASP A 467 13.58 20.33 16.63
N GLY A 468 12.69 19.55 16.01
CA GLY A 468 11.26 19.82 15.94
C GLY A 468 10.90 20.87 14.90
N PRO A 469 9.60 21.20 14.75
CA PRO A 469 9.12 22.23 13.84
C PRO A 469 9.58 23.63 14.23
N GLU A 470 10.03 24.42 13.26
CA GLU A 470 10.52 25.80 13.45
C GLU A 470 9.51 26.87 13.03
N ASP A 471 8.55 26.55 12.14
CA ASP A 471 7.55 27.48 11.64
C ASP A 471 6.12 26.89 11.65
N GLU A 472 5.12 27.73 11.33
CA GLU A 472 3.71 27.34 11.34
C GLU A 472 3.40 26.24 10.31
N MET A 473 4.05 26.26 9.15
CA MET A 473 3.84 25.24 8.11
C MET A 473 4.39 23.88 8.56
N GLU A 474 5.49 23.87 9.30
CA GLU A 474 6.08 22.65 9.85
C GLU A 474 5.29 22.10 11.04
N LEU A 475 4.68 22.98 11.86
CA LEU A 475 3.78 22.58 12.94
C LEU A 475 2.60 21.74 12.41
N ASP A 476 2.14 22.02 11.20
CA ASP A 476 1.08 21.29 10.55
C ASP A 476 1.48 19.86 10.09
N LEU A 477 2.75 19.49 10.19
CA LEU A 477 3.19 18.10 10.02
C LEU A 477 3.00 17.26 11.29
N LEU A 478 2.63 17.84 12.42
CA LEU A 478 2.41 17.09 13.64
C LEU A 478 1.07 16.34 13.60
N THR A 479 1.09 15.13 14.12
CA THR A 479 -0.12 14.35 14.42
C THR A 479 -0.75 14.84 15.73
N ALA A 480 -1.96 14.39 16.05
CA ALA A 480 -2.64 14.78 17.29
C ALA A 480 -1.87 14.39 18.57
N ASP A 481 -1.00 13.39 18.51
CA ASP A 481 -0.13 12.95 19.60
C ASP A 481 1.27 13.63 19.57
N GLY A 482 1.43 14.66 18.75
CA GLY A 482 2.64 15.50 18.71
C GLY A 482 3.84 14.88 17.99
N LYS A 483 3.63 13.81 17.21
CA LYS A 483 4.69 13.20 16.40
C LYS A 483 4.64 13.71 14.97
N LEU A 484 5.79 13.76 14.30
CA LEU A 484 5.88 14.09 12.89
C LEU A 484 5.23 12.99 12.03
N ASP A 485 4.32 13.37 11.14
CA ASP A 485 3.61 12.48 10.24
C ASP A 485 4.43 12.21 8.97
N LYS A 486 5.05 11.03 8.90
CA LYS A 486 5.79 10.57 7.71
C LYS A 486 4.91 10.39 6.46
N GLY A 487 3.60 10.38 6.61
CA GLY A 487 2.62 10.17 5.53
C GLY A 487 1.92 11.45 5.08
N ALA A 488 2.40 12.63 5.49
CA ALA A 488 1.80 13.91 5.16
C ALA A 488 2.81 14.89 4.56
N TYR A 489 2.29 15.80 3.71
CA TYR A 489 3.00 16.97 3.20
C TYR A 489 2.10 18.20 3.32
N VAL A 490 2.66 19.33 3.73
CA VAL A 490 1.96 20.62 3.80
C VAL A 490 2.33 21.45 2.59
N PHE A 491 1.34 22.10 2.00
CA PHE A 491 1.48 22.92 0.80
C PHE A 491 0.97 24.34 1.06
N ASP A 492 1.76 25.36 0.68
CA ASP A 492 1.30 26.72 0.45
C ASP A 492 1.23 26.94 -1.08
N VAL A 493 0.02 27.17 -1.60
CA VAL A 493 -0.24 27.38 -3.04
C VAL A 493 -0.79 28.78 -3.25
N ARG A 494 -0.21 29.55 -4.18
CA ARG A 494 -0.65 30.90 -4.54
C ARG A 494 -1.03 30.98 -6.00
N SER A 495 -2.18 31.56 -6.26
CA SER A 495 -2.78 31.67 -7.61
C SER A 495 -3.77 32.81 -7.68
N GLY A 496 -3.55 33.78 -8.59
CA GLY A 496 -4.48 34.88 -8.87
C GLY A 496 -4.78 35.76 -7.64
N GLY A 497 -3.76 35.99 -6.78
CA GLY A 497 -3.92 36.76 -5.55
C GLY A 497 -4.63 36.01 -4.41
N ARG A 498 -4.95 34.73 -4.59
CA ARG A 498 -5.48 33.81 -3.56
C ARG A 498 -4.36 32.92 -3.03
N SER A 499 -4.51 32.45 -1.81
CA SER A 499 -3.58 31.51 -1.19
C SER A 499 -4.32 30.39 -0.48
N MET A 500 -3.73 29.22 -0.44
CA MET A 500 -4.23 28.06 0.29
C MET A 500 -3.07 27.41 1.05
N LEU A 501 -3.26 27.23 2.35
CA LEU A 501 -2.46 26.30 3.13
C LEU A 501 -3.23 25.00 3.27
N ALA A 502 -2.64 23.86 2.86
CA ALA A 502 -3.32 22.58 2.88
C ALA A 502 -2.37 21.44 3.24
N ARG A 503 -2.89 20.46 3.98
CA ARG A 503 -2.21 19.20 4.27
C ARG A 503 -2.68 18.13 3.30
N VAL A 504 -1.74 17.50 2.61
CA VAL A 504 -2.01 16.32 1.77
C VAL A 504 -1.44 15.09 2.47
N ARG A 505 -2.30 14.08 2.71
CA ARG A 505 -1.90 12.86 3.40
C ARG A 505 -2.44 11.59 2.75
N ASP A 506 -1.76 10.48 3.03
CA ASP A 506 -2.28 9.15 2.75
C ASP A 506 -3.44 8.84 3.69
N THR A 507 -4.57 8.46 3.14
CA THR A 507 -5.73 8.09 3.95
C THR A 507 -5.72 6.62 4.38
N GLY A 508 -4.78 5.82 3.88
CA GLY A 508 -4.86 4.36 4.01
C GLY A 508 -5.95 3.70 3.17
N LEU A 509 -6.88 4.50 2.63
CA LEU A 509 -7.97 3.97 1.79
C LEU A 509 -7.46 3.49 0.44
N THR A 510 -8.16 2.48 -0.07
CA THR A 510 -8.03 2.02 -1.45
C THR A 510 -9.37 2.08 -2.15
N THR A 511 -9.37 2.33 -3.46
CA THR A 511 -10.60 2.35 -4.23
C THR A 511 -10.96 0.98 -4.78
N PHE A 512 -12.26 0.74 -4.92
CA PHE A 512 -12.83 -0.37 -5.66
C PHE A 512 -13.60 0.16 -6.85
N SER A 513 -13.55 -0.54 -7.98
CA SER A 513 -14.43 -0.20 -9.09
C SER A 513 -15.88 -0.48 -8.68
N ASN A 514 -16.80 0.41 -9.00
CA ASN A 514 -18.23 0.29 -8.67
C ASN A 514 -18.84 -1.04 -9.11
N ASN A 515 -18.40 -1.55 -10.25
CA ASN A 515 -18.89 -2.81 -10.78
C ASN A 515 -18.06 -4.02 -10.30
N PHE A 516 -16.98 -3.80 -9.55
CA PHE A 516 -16.06 -4.88 -9.19
C PHE A 516 -16.74 -5.97 -8.37
N MET A 517 -17.51 -5.57 -7.35
CA MET A 517 -18.18 -6.51 -6.46
C MET A 517 -19.31 -7.26 -7.19
N VAL A 518 -20.03 -6.59 -8.07
CA VAL A 518 -21.05 -7.21 -8.93
C VAL A 518 -20.40 -8.19 -9.90
N LEU A 519 -19.30 -7.80 -10.55
CA LEU A 519 -18.58 -8.65 -11.48
C LEU A 519 -17.93 -9.87 -10.79
N VAL A 520 -17.41 -9.70 -9.58
CA VAL A 520 -16.90 -10.84 -8.78
C VAL A 520 -18.04 -11.81 -8.47
N GLY A 521 -19.22 -11.30 -8.06
CA GLY A 521 -20.40 -12.11 -7.79
C GLY A 521 -20.90 -12.87 -9.02
N GLU A 522 -21.08 -12.18 -10.14
CA GLU A 522 -21.50 -12.80 -11.40
C GLU A 522 -20.50 -13.85 -11.88
N HIS A 523 -19.21 -13.62 -11.69
CA HIS A 523 -18.16 -14.53 -12.09
C HIS A 523 -18.08 -15.79 -11.22
N GLN A 524 -18.33 -15.64 -9.93
CA GLN A 524 -18.45 -16.77 -9.00
C GLN A 524 -19.68 -17.63 -9.32
N LEU A 525 -20.81 -17.00 -9.67
CA LEU A 525 -22.05 -17.69 -10.00
C LEU A 525 -22.02 -18.36 -11.38
N ALA A 526 -21.30 -17.78 -12.34
CA ALA A 526 -21.29 -18.27 -13.72
C ALA A 526 -20.53 -19.59 -13.94
N GLY A 527 -19.67 -20.03 -13.03
CA GLY A 527 -19.07 -21.38 -12.93
C GLY A 527 -18.42 -22.01 -14.17
N LYS A 528 -18.31 -21.32 -15.31
CA LYS A 528 -17.87 -21.89 -16.58
C LYS A 528 -16.80 -21.11 -17.33
N ALA A 529 -15.78 -21.82 -17.73
CA ALA A 529 -14.52 -21.37 -18.33
C ALA A 529 -14.63 -20.60 -19.69
N GLY A 530 -15.78 -20.52 -20.31
CA GLY A 530 -15.94 -19.96 -21.68
C GLY A 530 -16.04 -18.43 -21.76
N ARG A 531 -16.13 -17.69 -20.65
CA ARG A 531 -16.41 -16.25 -20.62
C ARG A 531 -15.22 -15.34 -20.25
N LYS A 532 -14.02 -15.88 -20.21
CA LYS A 532 -12.79 -15.11 -19.81
C LYS A 532 -12.62 -13.80 -20.60
N LYS A 533 -12.86 -13.86 -21.91
CA LYS A 533 -12.63 -12.73 -22.80
C LYS A 533 -13.67 -11.60 -22.57
N LYS A 534 -14.94 -11.97 -22.35
CA LYS A 534 -16.02 -11.00 -22.14
C LYS A 534 -15.94 -10.27 -20.78
N PHE A 535 -15.44 -10.92 -19.74
CA PHE A 535 -15.26 -10.31 -18.43
C PHE A 535 -14.27 -9.12 -18.51
N PHE A 536 -13.14 -9.31 -19.21
CA PHE A 536 -12.14 -8.25 -19.39
C PHE A 536 -12.52 -7.25 -20.47
N GLU A 537 -13.19 -7.66 -21.53
CA GLU A 537 -13.68 -6.78 -22.60
C GLU A 537 -14.80 -5.85 -22.14
N SER A 538 -15.64 -6.30 -21.19
CA SER A 538 -16.69 -5.46 -20.59
C SER A 538 -16.17 -4.57 -19.48
N TYR A 539 -14.97 -4.83 -18.98
CA TYR A 539 -14.32 -4.08 -17.93
C TYR A 539 -13.37 -3.02 -18.51
N ASN A 540 -13.93 -2.10 -19.26
CA ASN A 540 -13.22 -0.87 -19.53
C ASN A 540 -13.17 -0.09 -18.22
N SER A 541 -11.96 0.01 -17.62
CA SER A 541 -11.80 0.82 -16.44
C SER A 541 -12.22 2.24 -16.76
N PRO A 542 -13.29 2.75 -16.14
CA PRO A 542 -13.71 4.12 -16.35
C PRO A 542 -12.74 5.13 -15.70
N TYR A 543 -11.63 4.68 -15.15
CA TYR A 543 -10.75 5.42 -14.26
C TYR A 543 -9.35 5.65 -14.82
N TYR A 544 -9.24 6.03 -16.10
CA TYR A 544 -7.94 6.45 -16.62
C TYR A 544 -7.72 7.94 -16.37
N GLY A 545 -7.19 8.26 -15.22
CA GLY A 545 -6.95 9.63 -14.82
C GLY A 545 -6.97 9.83 -13.31
N ILE A 546 -7.10 11.06 -12.85
CA ILE A 546 -7.35 11.38 -11.46
C ILE A 546 -8.82 11.65 -11.25
N GLY A 547 -9.43 10.91 -10.34
CA GLY A 547 -10.78 11.17 -9.85
C GLY A 547 -10.74 11.84 -8.48
N THR A 548 -11.75 12.67 -8.19
CA THR A 548 -11.92 13.29 -6.88
C THR A 548 -13.31 12.99 -6.31
N PHE A 549 -13.39 12.99 -4.99
CA PHE A 549 -14.63 12.89 -4.22
C PHE A 549 -14.44 13.59 -2.87
N GLU A 550 -15.54 13.85 -2.17
CA GLU A 550 -15.50 14.43 -0.83
C GLU A 550 -15.73 13.36 0.24
N ARG A 551 -14.91 13.39 1.31
CA ARG A 551 -15.07 12.56 2.49
C ARG A 551 -14.78 13.38 3.74
N ALA A 552 -15.72 13.42 4.67
CA ALA A 552 -15.59 14.15 5.93
C ALA A 552 -15.10 15.62 5.75
N GLY A 553 -15.64 16.34 4.76
CA GLY A 553 -15.28 17.72 4.48
C GLY A 553 -13.90 17.93 3.83
N LYS A 554 -13.22 16.87 3.43
CA LYS A 554 -11.90 16.92 2.76
C LYS A 554 -12.04 16.47 1.31
N THR A 555 -11.32 17.13 0.41
CA THR A 555 -11.20 16.67 -0.97
C THR A 555 -10.27 15.47 -1.02
N CYS A 556 -10.79 14.34 -1.44
CA CYS A 556 -10.01 13.13 -1.68
C CYS A 556 -9.75 12.94 -3.17
N TYR A 557 -8.56 12.45 -3.53
CA TYR A 557 -8.23 12.09 -4.90
C TYR A 557 -7.55 10.72 -5.00
N PHE A 558 -7.71 10.10 -6.15
CA PHE A 558 -7.11 8.81 -6.46
C PHE A 558 -6.75 8.76 -7.95
N VAL A 559 -5.81 7.89 -8.27
CA VAL A 559 -5.44 7.64 -9.66
C VAL A 559 -6.15 6.43 -10.18
N GLY A 560 -6.94 6.60 -11.22
CA GLY A 560 -7.53 5.51 -11.96
C GLY A 560 -6.47 4.76 -12.76
N VAL A 561 -6.58 3.45 -12.83
CA VAL A 561 -5.68 2.59 -13.59
C VAL A 561 -6.24 2.32 -14.97
N ASN A 562 -5.39 2.37 -15.99
CA ASN A 562 -5.80 2.07 -17.35
C ASN A 562 -6.02 0.56 -17.54
N ASN A 563 -7.17 0.30 -18.06
CA ASN A 563 -7.57 -0.84 -18.88
C ASN A 563 -6.89 -2.19 -18.75
N GLY A 564 -7.58 -3.09 -18.13
CA GLY A 564 -7.76 -4.41 -18.74
C GLY A 564 -6.59 -5.35 -18.69
N THR A 565 -5.52 -5.05 -17.96
CA THR A 565 -4.59 -6.09 -17.54
C THR A 565 -5.00 -6.61 -16.16
N GLN A 566 -4.81 -7.91 -15.91
CA GLN A 566 -5.00 -8.49 -14.58
C GLN A 566 -4.21 -7.75 -13.49
N GLU A 567 -3.07 -7.19 -13.86
CA GLU A 567 -2.19 -6.45 -12.99
C GLU A 567 -2.81 -5.13 -12.55
N ASP A 568 -3.48 -4.43 -13.46
CA ASP A 568 -4.10 -3.14 -13.19
C ASP A 568 -5.32 -3.29 -12.26
N MET A 569 -6.09 -4.36 -12.43
CA MET A 569 -7.23 -4.66 -11.53
C MET A 569 -6.79 -5.17 -10.14
N ALA A 570 -5.57 -5.69 -10.06
CA ALA A 570 -4.99 -6.20 -8.83
C ALA A 570 -4.38 -5.11 -7.95
N THR A 571 -4.00 -3.99 -8.55
CA THR A 571 -3.33 -2.91 -7.83
C THR A 571 -4.33 -2.16 -6.97
N ALA A 572 -4.05 -2.07 -5.69
CA ALA A 572 -4.78 -1.18 -4.79
C ALA A 572 -4.50 0.27 -5.19
N ILE A 573 -5.55 1.05 -5.38
CA ILE A 573 -5.45 2.46 -5.77
C ILE A 573 -5.58 3.26 -4.49
N HIS A 574 -4.48 3.80 -4.01
CA HIS A 574 -4.44 4.59 -2.80
C HIS A 574 -5.13 5.94 -2.99
N VAL A 575 -5.86 6.33 -1.97
CA VAL A 575 -6.56 7.62 -1.88
C VAL A 575 -5.73 8.58 -1.06
N ARG A 576 -5.56 9.79 -1.54
CA ARG A 576 -4.99 10.92 -0.80
C ARG A 576 -6.10 11.88 -0.42
N SER A 577 -6.00 12.47 0.77
CA SER A 577 -6.87 13.59 1.16
C SER A 577 -6.11 14.91 1.10
N ILE A 578 -6.82 15.95 0.72
CA ILE A 578 -6.40 17.34 0.81
C ILE A 578 -7.26 17.96 1.91
N GLU A 579 -6.64 18.34 3.00
CA GLU A 579 -7.25 19.02 4.12
C GLU A 579 -6.84 20.49 4.07
N MET A 580 -7.78 21.36 3.85
CA MET A 580 -7.54 22.81 3.89
C MET A 580 -7.32 23.24 5.33
N LEU A 581 -6.22 23.89 5.60
CA LEU A 581 -5.84 24.40 6.91
C LEU A 581 -6.16 25.90 7.02
N ASP A 582 -5.87 26.65 5.96
CA ASP A 582 -6.15 28.09 5.90
C ASP A 582 -6.31 28.57 4.44
N GLY A 583 -6.96 29.70 4.25
CA GLY A 583 -7.09 30.43 2.99
C GLY A 583 -8.23 29.96 2.09
N ASP A 584 -8.03 30.09 0.77
CA ASP A 584 -9.02 29.78 -0.26
C ASP A 584 -8.93 28.32 -0.70
N ASP A 585 -10.04 27.72 -1.14
CA ASP A 585 -10.00 26.38 -1.72
C ASP A 585 -9.36 26.41 -3.13
N LEU A 586 -8.11 25.97 -3.18
CA LEU A 586 -7.34 25.71 -4.39
C LEU A 586 -6.99 24.21 -4.54
N SER A 587 -7.74 23.33 -3.91
CA SER A 587 -7.51 21.87 -3.94
C SER A 587 -7.39 21.31 -5.35
N GLU A 588 -8.14 21.89 -6.30
CA GLU A 588 -8.07 21.51 -7.70
C GLU A 588 -6.67 21.69 -8.31
N LEU A 589 -5.94 22.74 -7.92
CA LEU A 589 -4.57 22.96 -8.40
C LEU A 589 -3.61 21.91 -7.87
N LEU A 590 -3.76 21.47 -6.61
CA LEU A 590 -2.99 20.34 -6.06
C LEU A 590 -3.30 19.04 -6.81
N VAL A 591 -4.56 18.79 -7.15
CA VAL A 591 -4.95 17.63 -7.97
C VAL A 591 -4.33 17.73 -9.37
N GLN A 592 -4.28 18.90 -9.98
CA GLN A 592 -3.61 19.11 -11.27
C GLN A 592 -2.10 18.89 -11.16
N LEU A 593 -1.44 19.35 -10.10
CA LEU A 593 -0.03 19.06 -9.83
C LEU A 593 0.22 17.56 -9.63
N ALA A 594 -0.72 16.84 -9.00
CA ALA A 594 -0.65 15.38 -8.93
C ALA A 594 -0.89 14.71 -10.30
N ASN A 595 -1.58 15.36 -11.23
CA ASN A 595 -1.83 14.86 -12.58
C ASN A 595 -0.66 15.07 -13.55
N ILE A 596 0.38 15.80 -13.17
CA ILE A 596 1.57 15.95 -13.99
C ILE A 596 2.29 14.61 -14.10
N GLY A 597 2.27 14.04 -15.30
CA GLY A 597 2.56 12.63 -15.59
C GLY A 597 3.99 12.13 -15.38
N LEU A 598 4.87 12.91 -14.74
CA LEU A 598 6.27 12.56 -14.52
C LEU A 598 6.47 11.39 -13.54
N SER A 599 5.47 11.05 -12.73
CA SER A 599 5.62 10.08 -11.65
C SER A 599 4.93 8.72 -11.89
N ARG A 600 4.37 8.45 -13.11
CA ARG A 600 3.16 7.67 -13.08
C ARG A 600 3.02 6.36 -13.76
N TYR A 601 3.95 5.72 -14.22
CA TYR A 601 3.68 4.36 -14.70
C TYR A 601 3.72 3.36 -13.54
N LYS A 602 2.55 2.95 -13.00
CA LYS A 602 2.35 1.88 -11.99
C LYS A 602 2.57 2.23 -10.50
N ALA A 603 2.75 3.46 -10.10
CA ALA A 603 2.76 3.75 -8.67
C ALA A 603 1.31 3.74 -8.12
N PRO A 604 1.01 2.97 -7.07
CA PRO A 604 -0.31 2.96 -6.44
C PRO A 604 -0.65 4.28 -5.73
N SER A 605 0.31 5.17 -5.60
CA SER A 605 0.14 6.47 -4.94
C SER A 605 0.74 7.58 -5.77
N VAL A 606 0.03 8.69 -5.89
CA VAL A 606 0.47 9.87 -6.59
C VAL A 606 0.39 11.06 -5.66
N TRP A 607 1.55 11.64 -5.42
CA TRP A 607 1.69 12.92 -4.75
C TRP A 607 1.71 14.06 -5.77
N PRO A 608 1.34 15.30 -5.40
CA PRO A 608 1.62 16.46 -6.22
C PRO A 608 3.10 16.52 -6.57
N ILE A 609 3.43 16.90 -7.81
CA ILE A 609 4.79 16.81 -8.36
C ILE A 609 5.88 17.51 -7.52
N PRO A 610 5.62 18.62 -6.76
CA PRO A 610 6.63 19.23 -5.92
C PRO A 610 7.23 18.28 -4.87
N VAL A 611 6.45 17.28 -4.38
CA VAL A 611 6.97 16.25 -3.46
C VAL A 611 8.12 15.45 -4.07
N LYS A 612 8.04 15.16 -5.37
CA LYS A 612 9.12 14.45 -6.06
C LYS A 612 10.41 15.27 -6.08
N TYR A 613 10.29 16.58 -6.34
CA TYR A 613 11.43 17.49 -6.31
C TYR A 613 11.99 17.66 -4.90
N LEU A 614 11.12 17.79 -3.89
CA LEU A 614 11.53 17.84 -2.48
C LEU A 614 12.41 16.63 -2.11
N ASN A 615 11.93 15.42 -2.43
CA ASN A 615 12.68 14.19 -2.12
C ASN A 615 13.99 14.07 -2.93
N GLU A 616 14.02 14.59 -4.16
CA GLU A 616 15.24 14.57 -4.98
C GLU A 616 16.27 15.60 -4.46
N CYS A 617 15.83 16.78 -3.99
CA CYS A 617 16.70 17.74 -3.31
C CYS A 617 17.30 17.13 -2.05
N ALA A 618 16.47 16.49 -1.20
CA ALA A 618 16.90 15.81 0.00
C ALA A 618 17.93 14.69 -0.27
N ALA A 619 17.69 13.87 -1.29
CA ALA A 619 18.62 12.82 -1.68
C ALA A 619 20.00 13.37 -2.09
N ARG A 620 20.06 14.61 -2.59
CA ARG A 620 21.31 15.28 -3.00
C ARG A 620 21.97 16.09 -1.91
N GLU A 621 21.29 16.43 -0.84
CA GLU A 621 21.85 17.15 0.30
C GLU A 621 23.01 16.36 0.94
N GLY A 622 22.89 15.03 0.98
CA GLY A 622 23.94 14.13 1.43
C GLY A 622 24.99 13.76 0.38
N ALA A 623 24.99 14.42 -0.80
CA ALA A 623 25.92 14.10 -1.86
C ALA A 623 27.36 14.48 -1.47
N VAL A 624 28.31 13.58 -1.76
CA VAL A 624 29.74 13.80 -1.49
C VAL A 624 30.25 14.92 -2.40
N GLY A 625 30.77 16.00 -1.83
CA GLY A 625 31.46 17.05 -2.57
C GLY A 625 32.80 16.57 -3.12
N ASP A 626 33.16 16.98 -4.36
CA ASP A 626 34.44 16.67 -5.00
C ASP A 626 35.69 17.17 -4.22
N GLY A 627 35.50 17.75 -3.02
CA GLY A 627 36.56 18.40 -2.24
C GLY A 627 37.30 17.53 -1.22
N ASP A 628 36.82 16.33 -0.91
CA ASP A 628 37.38 15.49 0.17
C ASP A 628 38.38 14.42 -0.29
N GLU A 629 38.72 14.35 -1.59
CA GLU A 629 39.75 13.40 -2.08
C GLU A 629 41.17 13.99 -2.19
N CYS A 630 41.41 15.21 -1.70
CA CYS A 630 42.75 15.81 -1.68
C CYS A 630 43.13 16.30 -0.28
N SER A 631 43.49 15.40 0.64
CA SER A 631 44.45 15.72 1.71
C SER A 631 45.14 14.44 2.22
#